data_f34bcd426a86f8379176369302bd924d
#
_entry.id   f34bcd426a86f8379176369302bd924d
#
_cell.length_a   1.000
_cell.length_b   1.000
_cell.length_c   1.000
_cell.angle_alpha   90.00
_cell.angle_beta   90.00
_cell.angle_gamma   90.00
#
_symmetry.space_group_name_H-M   'P 1'
#
loop_
_entity.id
_entity.type
_entity.pdbx_description
1 polymer ?
#
loop_
_entity_poly.entity_id
_entity_poly.type
_entity_poly.pdbx_seq_one_letter_code
_entity_poly.pdbx_strand_id
1 'polypeptide(L)'
;FDKAIEQYLPDLEVLQDEPMSRHTTFRIGGPAKRMAFPSSREQLVLLMSFAKDYGANPLVIGNGSNLLVPDEGLDRLVIDTSANLNRVERGSGNTVLADAGATLARTADLACKSGLTGLEFAHGIPGTVGGGVCMNAGAYSGEMKQVLRSAAVLFPEEGIRALSCEELNLS
;
A
#
# COMPACT_ATOMS: atom_id res chain seq x y z
N PHE A 1 4.00 16.64 -15.70
CA PHE A 1 4.01 15.36 -14.96
C PHE A 1 4.35 14.20 -15.92
N ASP A 2 3.53 13.93 -16.99
CA ASP A 2 3.70 12.78 -17.87
C ASP A 2 5.08 12.76 -18.55
N LYS A 3 5.56 13.90 -19.05
CA LYS A 3 6.92 14.01 -19.62
C LYS A 3 8.03 13.67 -18.62
N ALA A 4 7.85 14.03 -17.34
CA ALA A 4 8.81 13.69 -16.31
C ALA A 4 8.81 12.18 -16.04
N ILE A 5 7.64 11.54 -16.02
CA ILE A 5 7.52 10.07 -15.88
C ILE A 5 8.21 9.39 -17.06
N GLU A 6 7.90 9.76 -18.30
CA GLU A 6 8.54 9.18 -19.49
C GLU A 6 10.06 9.32 -19.50
N GLN A 7 10.57 10.46 -19.02
CA GLN A 7 12.01 10.74 -19.02
C GLN A 7 12.77 10.05 -17.89
N TYR A 8 12.22 10.03 -16.67
CA TYR A 8 12.95 9.61 -15.47
C TYR A 8 12.48 8.25 -14.91
N LEU A 9 11.32 7.79 -15.32
CA LEU A 9 10.74 6.50 -14.93
C LEU A 9 10.20 5.73 -16.16
N PRO A 10 11.04 5.50 -17.19
CA PRO A 10 10.59 4.90 -18.46
C PRO A 10 10.01 3.49 -18.29
N ASP A 11 10.41 2.77 -17.23
CA ASP A 11 9.92 1.41 -16.94
C ASP A 11 8.72 1.40 -15.97
N LEU A 12 8.21 2.57 -15.57
CA LEU A 12 7.03 2.65 -14.73
C LEU A 12 5.77 2.41 -15.57
N GLU A 13 5.02 1.38 -15.23
CA GLU A 13 3.70 1.15 -15.83
C GLU A 13 2.72 2.21 -15.33
N VAL A 14 2.13 2.94 -16.28
CA VAL A 14 1.08 3.94 -16.04
C VAL A 14 -0.06 3.73 -17.01
N LEU A 15 -1.24 3.46 -16.49
CA LEU A 15 -2.47 3.36 -17.27
C LEU A 15 -3.25 4.67 -17.19
N GLN A 16 -3.88 5.05 -18.31
CA GLN A 16 -4.79 6.21 -18.36
C GLN A 16 -6.23 5.72 -18.42
N ASP A 17 -7.10 6.47 -17.75
CA ASP A 17 -8.55 6.18 -17.67
C ASP A 17 -8.85 4.74 -17.23
N GLU A 18 -8.04 4.22 -16.31
CA GLU A 18 -8.16 2.84 -15.82
C GLU A 18 -9.37 2.68 -14.90
N PRO A 19 -10.30 1.76 -15.22
CA PRO A 19 -11.50 1.55 -14.42
C PRO A 19 -11.17 1.07 -13.00
N MET A 20 -11.51 1.86 -12.00
CA MET A 20 -11.30 1.52 -10.59
C MET A 20 -12.08 0.29 -10.14
N SER A 21 -13.15 -0.08 -10.86
CA SER A 21 -13.89 -1.32 -10.64
C SER A 21 -13.03 -2.59 -10.75
N ARG A 22 -11.87 -2.53 -11.41
CA ARG A 22 -10.90 -3.63 -11.50
C ARG A 22 -9.97 -3.69 -10.27
N HIS A 23 -9.89 -2.59 -9.51
CA HIS A 23 -8.94 -2.37 -8.41
C HIS A 23 -9.64 -2.16 -7.07
N THR A 24 -10.94 -2.42 -6.99
CA THR A 24 -11.72 -2.39 -5.75
C THR A 24 -12.40 -3.73 -5.50
N THR A 25 -12.49 -4.13 -4.24
CA THR A 25 -13.19 -5.36 -3.85
C THR A 25 -14.68 -5.29 -4.16
N PHE A 26 -15.28 -4.12 -4.11
CA PHE A 26 -16.68 -3.91 -4.49
C PHE A 26 -16.93 -4.03 -5.99
N ARG A 27 -15.88 -4.01 -6.83
CA ARG A 27 -15.94 -4.07 -8.30
C ARG A 27 -16.81 -2.97 -8.92
N ILE A 28 -16.82 -1.80 -8.30
CA ILE A 28 -17.47 -0.58 -8.76
C ILE A 28 -16.48 0.57 -8.75
N GLY A 29 -16.78 1.64 -9.46
CA GLY A 29 -16.00 2.86 -9.58
C GLY A 29 -15.60 3.16 -11.01
N GLY A 30 -15.73 4.43 -11.38
CA GLY A 30 -15.33 4.97 -12.67
C GLY A 30 -13.82 5.01 -12.85
N PRO A 31 -13.31 5.64 -13.94
CA PRO A 31 -11.91 5.60 -14.28
C PRO A 31 -11.05 6.46 -13.36
N ALA A 32 -9.85 5.99 -13.05
CA ALA A 32 -8.76 6.82 -12.54
C ALA A 32 -8.07 7.48 -13.75
N LYS A 33 -7.92 8.79 -13.73
CA LYS A 33 -7.24 9.53 -14.82
C LYS A 33 -5.84 9.01 -15.11
N ARG A 34 -5.10 8.64 -14.07
CA ARG A 34 -3.81 7.96 -14.16
C ARG A 34 -3.70 6.94 -13.04
N MET A 35 -3.23 5.76 -13.36
CA MET A 35 -2.93 4.72 -12.39
C MET A 35 -1.53 4.18 -12.62
N ALA A 36 -0.67 4.27 -11.60
CA ALA A 36 0.73 3.89 -11.66
C ALA A 36 1.01 2.66 -10.78
N PHE A 37 1.89 1.78 -11.27
CA PHE A 37 2.24 0.52 -10.64
C PHE A 37 3.75 0.44 -10.36
N PRO A 38 4.27 1.14 -9.34
CA PRO A 38 5.71 1.13 -9.05
C PRO A 38 6.18 -0.29 -8.73
N SER A 39 7.29 -0.70 -9.33
CA SER A 39 7.90 -2.02 -9.17
C SER A 39 9.01 -2.04 -8.12
N SER A 40 9.43 -0.88 -7.64
CA SER A 40 10.45 -0.76 -6.59
C SER A 40 10.18 0.42 -5.67
N ARG A 41 10.86 0.40 -4.52
CA ARG A 41 10.83 1.50 -3.56
C ARG A 41 11.35 2.81 -4.19
N GLU A 42 12.39 2.70 -4.99
CA GLU A 42 13.03 3.83 -5.69
C GLU A 42 12.06 4.47 -6.67
N GLN A 43 11.35 3.66 -7.47
CA GLN A 43 10.30 4.18 -8.36
C GLN A 43 9.18 4.88 -7.58
N LEU A 44 8.73 4.30 -6.45
CA LEU A 44 7.71 4.93 -5.61
C LEU A 44 8.18 6.28 -5.05
N VAL A 45 9.41 6.36 -4.55
CA VAL A 45 9.99 7.61 -4.02
C VAL A 45 10.04 8.69 -5.09
N LEU A 46 10.55 8.38 -6.28
CA LEU A 46 10.63 9.32 -7.39
C LEU A 46 9.24 9.75 -7.88
N LEU A 47 8.31 8.81 -8.00
CA LEU A 47 6.93 9.09 -8.39
C LEU A 47 6.24 10.04 -7.40
N MET A 48 6.43 9.83 -6.10
CA MET A 48 5.88 10.70 -5.06
C MET A 48 6.53 12.10 -5.07
N SER A 49 7.84 12.19 -5.35
CA SER A 49 8.52 13.47 -5.53
C SER A 49 7.94 14.23 -6.71
N PHE A 50 7.78 13.60 -7.87
CA PHE A 50 7.16 14.24 -9.03
C PHE A 50 5.70 14.62 -8.76
N ALA A 51 4.93 13.76 -8.09
CA ALA A 51 3.56 14.09 -7.72
C ALA A 51 3.49 15.38 -6.90
N LYS A 52 4.42 15.56 -5.96
CA LYS A 52 4.56 16.78 -5.17
C LYS A 52 4.93 17.98 -6.03
N ASP A 53 6.01 17.87 -6.85
CA ASP A 53 6.55 18.98 -7.65
C ASP A 53 5.52 19.52 -8.67
N TYR A 54 4.66 18.64 -9.17
CA TYR A 54 3.58 19.00 -10.10
C TYR A 54 2.22 19.24 -9.44
N GLY A 55 2.17 19.30 -8.11
CA GLY A 55 0.94 19.56 -7.35
C GLY A 55 -0.12 18.46 -7.51
N ALA A 56 0.28 17.27 -7.96
CA ALA A 56 -0.60 16.13 -7.96
C ALA A 56 -0.83 15.67 -6.50
N ASN A 57 -2.08 15.32 -6.20
CA ASN A 57 -2.45 14.77 -4.90
C ASN A 57 -2.74 13.28 -5.07
N PRO A 58 -1.72 12.39 -5.00
CA PRO A 58 -1.90 10.99 -5.29
C PRO A 58 -2.77 10.29 -4.24
N LEU A 59 -3.54 9.30 -4.69
CA LEU A 59 -4.20 8.32 -3.85
C LEU A 59 -3.38 7.02 -3.90
N VAL A 60 -2.77 6.65 -2.79
CA VAL A 60 -2.06 5.37 -2.67
C VAL A 60 -3.04 4.29 -2.22
N ILE A 61 -3.08 3.19 -2.95
CA ILE A 61 -3.97 2.07 -2.66
C ILE A 61 -3.21 0.75 -2.54
N GLY A 62 -3.84 -0.19 -1.84
CA GLY A 62 -3.53 -1.62 -1.90
C GLY A 62 -4.62 -2.34 -2.67
N ASN A 63 -5.23 -3.38 -2.09
CA ASN A 63 -6.32 -4.16 -2.72
C ASN A 63 -7.64 -3.40 -2.93
N GLY A 64 -7.73 -2.12 -2.60
CA GLY A 64 -8.97 -1.35 -2.72
C GLY A 64 -10.15 -1.93 -1.92
N SER A 65 -9.86 -2.66 -0.83
CA SER A 65 -10.90 -3.37 -0.07
C SER A 65 -11.73 -2.46 0.86
N ASN A 66 -11.26 -1.25 1.10
CA ASN A 66 -11.96 -0.25 1.91
C ASN A 66 -12.19 1.05 1.12
N LEU A 67 -12.39 0.92 -0.20
CA LEU A 67 -12.61 2.06 -1.08
C LEU A 67 -13.97 1.97 -1.76
N LEU A 68 -14.69 3.08 -1.71
CA LEU A 68 -15.87 3.35 -2.52
C LEU A 68 -15.52 4.47 -3.50
N VAL A 69 -15.43 4.14 -4.77
CA VAL A 69 -15.06 5.08 -5.83
C VAL A 69 -16.30 5.47 -6.61
N PRO A 70 -16.54 6.78 -6.86
CA PRO A 70 -17.70 7.25 -7.60
C PRO A 70 -17.66 6.83 -9.08
N ASP A 71 -18.82 6.79 -9.72
CA ASP A 71 -18.96 6.39 -11.13
C ASP A 71 -18.29 7.39 -12.09
N GLU A 72 -18.20 8.65 -11.70
CA GLU A 72 -17.46 9.68 -12.44
C GLU A 72 -15.95 9.46 -12.45
N GLY A 73 -15.45 8.59 -11.56
CA GLY A 73 -14.03 8.26 -11.43
C GLY A 73 -13.24 9.24 -10.57
N LEU A 74 -11.92 9.21 -10.74
CA LEU A 74 -10.96 9.98 -9.96
C LEU A 74 -10.07 10.83 -10.88
N ASP A 75 -10.25 12.17 -10.85
CA ASP A 75 -9.35 13.11 -11.55
C ASP A 75 -8.05 13.32 -10.77
N ARG A 76 -7.33 12.23 -10.49
CA ARG A 76 -6.06 12.25 -9.75
C ARG A 76 -5.18 11.05 -10.12
N LEU A 77 -3.91 11.11 -9.71
CA LEU A 77 -3.02 9.97 -9.78
C LEU A 77 -3.42 8.95 -8.71
N VAL A 78 -3.62 7.71 -9.11
CA VAL A 78 -3.74 6.55 -8.22
C VAL A 78 -2.43 5.76 -8.28
N ILE A 79 -1.90 5.33 -7.15
CA ILE A 79 -0.69 4.53 -7.04
C ILE A 79 -1.05 3.20 -6.40
N ASP A 80 -0.99 2.12 -7.16
CA ASP A 80 -1.23 0.77 -6.67
C ASP A 80 0.08 0.13 -6.19
N THR A 81 0.15 -0.18 -4.91
CA THR A 81 1.29 -0.88 -4.29
C THR A 81 1.15 -2.39 -4.30
N SER A 82 -0.06 -2.91 -4.49
CA SER A 82 -0.35 -4.35 -4.37
C SER A 82 0.21 -5.19 -5.50
N ALA A 83 0.32 -4.61 -6.71
CA ALA A 83 0.79 -5.32 -7.88
C ALA A 83 2.24 -5.79 -7.75
N ASN A 84 3.14 -4.93 -7.30
CA ASN A 84 4.58 -5.19 -7.35
C ASN A 84 5.30 -5.07 -5.99
N LEU A 85 4.86 -4.18 -5.09
CA LEU A 85 5.49 -3.98 -3.77
C LEU A 85 4.86 -4.91 -2.73
N ASN A 86 5.04 -6.21 -2.90
CA ASN A 86 4.28 -7.23 -2.17
C ASN A 86 5.12 -8.37 -1.59
N ARG A 87 6.41 -8.14 -1.34
CA ARG A 87 7.26 -9.14 -0.69
C ARG A 87 6.82 -9.41 0.74
N VAL A 88 7.00 -10.66 1.17
CA VAL A 88 6.85 -11.08 2.56
C VAL A 88 7.97 -12.04 2.87
N GLU A 89 8.73 -11.77 3.92
CA GLU A 89 9.86 -12.59 4.32
C GLU A 89 9.98 -12.72 5.85
N ARG A 90 10.65 -13.78 6.28
CA ARG A 90 10.97 -13.98 7.68
C ARG A 90 12.08 -13.00 8.10
N GLY A 91 11.80 -12.19 9.11
CA GLY A 91 12.79 -11.33 9.74
C GLY A 91 13.56 -12.04 10.88
N SER A 92 14.35 -11.29 11.61
CA SER A 92 15.08 -11.80 12.78
C SER A 92 14.16 -11.99 13.99
N GLY A 93 14.47 -12.95 14.84
CA GLY A 93 13.68 -13.24 16.05
C GLY A 93 12.22 -13.59 15.71
N ASN A 94 11.26 -12.93 16.34
CA ASN A 94 9.83 -13.14 16.16
C ASN A 94 9.20 -12.10 15.22
N THR A 95 9.84 -11.79 14.09
CA THR A 95 9.35 -10.78 13.17
C THR A 95 9.10 -11.34 11.77
N VAL A 96 8.15 -10.73 11.07
CA VAL A 96 7.91 -10.86 9.63
C VAL A 96 8.09 -9.48 9.03
N LEU A 97 8.82 -9.42 7.91
CA LEU A 97 8.95 -8.21 7.09
C LEU A 97 7.98 -8.33 5.92
N ALA A 98 7.23 -7.28 5.68
CA ALA A 98 6.26 -7.25 4.60
C ALA A 98 6.25 -5.88 3.93
N ASP A 99 6.22 -5.86 2.60
CA ASP A 99 5.97 -4.65 1.85
C ASP A 99 4.52 -4.17 2.01
N ALA A 100 4.29 -2.90 1.78
CA ALA A 100 2.98 -2.27 1.97
C ALA A 100 1.86 -2.92 1.10
N GLY A 101 2.19 -3.39 -0.09
CA GLY A 101 1.27 -4.06 -1.00
C GLY A 101 1.09 -5.56 -0.75
N ALA A 102 1.84 -6.16 0.18
CA ALA A 102 1.65 -7.57 0.55
C ALA A 102 0.27 -7.77 1.20
N THR A 103 -0.42 -8.86 0.89
CA THR A 103 -1.71 -9.14 1.52
C THR A 103 -1.54 -9.54 2.99
N LEU A 104 -2.49 -9.13 3.82
CA LEU A 104 -2.53 -9.51 5.23
C LEU A 104 -2.60 -11.03 5.38
N ALA A 105 -3.38 -11.71 4.55
CA ALA A 105 -3.48 -13.17 4.54
C ALA A 105 -2.14 -13.85 4.29
N ARG A 106 -1.39 -13.42 3.26
CA ARG A 106 -0.05 -13.98 2.94
C ARG A 106 0.95 -13.74 4.07
N THR A 107 0.86 -12.58 4.72
CA THR A 107 1.71 -12.22 5.86
C THR A 107 1.41 -13.11 7.07
N ALA A 108 0.13 -13.32 7.37
CA ALA A 108 -0.31 -14.22 8.43
C ALA A 108 0.06 -15.69 8.15
N ASP A 109 -0.07 -16.14 6.90
CA ASP A 109 0.36 -17.48 6.48
C ASP A 109 1.84 -17.72 6.72
N LEU A 110 2.71 -16.75 6.36
CA LEU A 110 4.13 -16.87 6.59
C LEU A 110 4.45 -16.89 8.11
N ALA A 111 3.78 -16.06 8.90
CA ALA A 111 3.92 -16.06 10.35
C ALA A 111 3.58 -17.45 10.93
N CYS A 112 2.43 -18.00 10.57
CA CYS A 112 2.00 -19.34 10.99
C CYS A 112 3.01 -20.43 10.60
N LYS A 113 3.44 -20.48 9.33
CA LYS A 113 4.45 -21.42 8.82
C LYS A 113 5.81 -21.29 9.52
N SER A 114 6.09 -20.11 10.08
CA SER A 114 7.30 -19.81 10.84
C SER A 114 7.14 -20.06 12.34
N GLY A 115 6.02 -20.61 12.80
CA GLY A 115 5.73 -20.86 14.21
C GLY A 115 5.51 -19.61 15.05
N LEU A 116 5.09 -18.51 14.42
CA LEU A 116 4.76 -17.24 15.09
C LEU A 116 3.25 -17.11 15.30
N THR A 117 2.87 -16.52 16.41
CA THR A 117 1.49 -16.21 16.78
C THR A 117 1.25 -14.70 16.80
N GLY A 118 -0.02 -14.29 16.79
CA GLY A 118 -0.46 -12.90 16.93
C GLY A 118 -1.01 -12.27 15.65
N LEU A 119 -0.81 -12.91 14.48
CA LEU A 119 -1.33 -12.43 13.19
C LEU A 119 -2.56 -13.21 12.70
N GLU A 120 -3.14 -14.05 13.52
CA GLU A 120 -4.28 -14.90 13.15
C GLU A 120 -5.49 -14.09 12.72
N PHE A 121 -5.74 -12.96 13.39
CA PHE A 121 -6.84 -12.05 13.07
C PHE A 121 -6.75 -11.48 11.66
N ALA A 122 -5.52 -11.31 11.15
CA ALA A 122 -5.25 -10.63 9.88
C ALA A 122 -5.54 -11.51 8.65
N HIS A 123 -5.55 -12.85 8.82
CA HIS A 123 -5.71 -13.79 7.71
C HIS A 123 -7.04 -13.60 6.94
N GLY A 124 -8.11 -13.28 7.64
CA GLY A 124 -9.44 -13.07 7.04
C GLY A 124 -9.71 -11.66 6.52
N ILE A 125 -8.79 -10.71 6.72
CA ILE A 125 -8.97 -9.32 6.28
C ILE A 125 -8.54 -9.18 4.82
N PRO A 126 -9.42 -8.78 3.89
CA PRO A 126 -9.11 -8.72 2.45
C PRO A 126 -8.33 -7.47 2.07
N GLY A 127 -7.23 -7.18 2.76
CA GLY A 127 -6.43 -5.97 2.58
C GLY A 127 -4.94 -6.24 2.42
N THR A 128 -4.19 -5.18 2.22
CA THR A 128 -2.73 -5.18 2.22
C THR A 128 -2.18 -4.70 3.56
N VAL A 129 -0.92 -5.02 3.83
CA VAL A 129 -0.22 -4.60 5.07
C VAL A 129 -0.24 -3.08 5.21
N GLY A 130 0.09 -2.33 4.15
CA GLY A 130 0.07 -0.87 4.18
C GLY A 130 -1.31 -0.30 4.47
N GLY A 131 -2.36 -0.82 3.80
CA GLY A 131 -3.73 -0.45 4.09
C GLY A 131 -4.17 -0.84 5.50
N GLY A 132 -3.75 -2.02 5.96
CA GLY A 132 -4.01 -2.51 7.31
C GLY A 132 -3.39 -1.62 8.39
N VAL A 133 -2.14 -1.18 8.19
CA VAL A 133 -1.48 -0.23 9.11
C VAL A 133 -2.18 1.11 9.09
N CYS A 134 -2.49 1.65 7.90
CA CYS A 134 -3.14 2.94 7.75
C CYS A 134 -4.50 3.01 8.47
N MET A 135 -5.24 1.90 8.50
CA MET A 135 -6.58 1.79 9.10
C MET A 135 -6.58 1.15 10.48
N ASN A 136 -5.41 0.84 11.05
CA ASN A 136 -5.31 -0.03 12.24
C ASN A 136 -6.24 -1.25 12.13
N ALA A 137 -6.21 -1.93 10.98
CA ALA A 137 -7.18 -2.98 10.66
C ALA A 137 -7.22 -4.07 11.75
N GLY A 138 -8.42 -4.46 12.11
CA GLY A 138 -8.64 -5.44 13.17
C GLY A 138 -9.82 -6.36 12.90
N ALA A 139 -9.77 -7.54 13.50
CA ALA A 139 -10.84 -8.54 13.51
C ALA A 139 -10.65 -9.48 14.71
N TYR A 140 -11.74 -10.06 15.20
CA TYR A 140 -11.69 -11.07 16.29
C TYR A 140 -10.86 -10.63 17.52
N SER A 141 -11.00 -9.38 17.92
CA SER A 141 -10.28 -8.74 19.05
C SER A 141 -8.77 -8.57 18.84
N GLY A 142 -8.24 -8.83 17.65
CA GLY A 142 -6.89 -8.51 17.25
C GLY A 142 -6.86 -7.28 16.32
N GLU A 143 -5.81 -6.49 16.36
CA GLU A 143 -5.61 -5.31 15.50
C GLU A 143 -4.13 -5.06 15.21
N MET A 144 -3.85 -4.29 14.15
CA MET A 144 -2.48 -4.08 13.67
C MET A 144 -1.55 -3.48 14.73
N LYS A 145 -2.01 -2.54 15.54
CA LYS A 145 -1.18 -1.92 16.59
C LYS A 145 -0.66 -2.90 17.63
N GLN A 146 -1.30 -4.05 17.82
CA GLN A 146 -0.88 -5.06 18.80
C GLN A 146 0.33 -5.88 18.31
N VAL A 147 0.55 -5.94 17.00
CA VAL A 147 1.58 -6.79 16.38
C VAL A 147 2.62 -6.00 15.58
N LEU A 148 2.32 -4.76 15.22
CA LEU A 148 3.21 -3.90 14.46
C LEU A 148 4.36 -3.44 15.35
N ARG A 149 5.60 -3.73 14.93
CA ARG A 149 6.80 -3.22 15.59
C ARG A 149 7.20 -1.84 15.09
N SER A 150 7.26 -1.68 13.79
CA SER A 150 7.60 -0.43 13.11
C SER A 150 7.17 -0.48 11.64
N ALA A 151 7.08 0.69 11.01
CA ALA A 151 6.88 0.80 9.57
C ALA A 151 7.88 1.80 8.96
N ALA A 152 8.32 1.52 7.75
CA ALA A 152 9.02 2.48 6.91
C ALA A 152 7.97 3.36 6.21
N VAL A 153 7.92 4.63 6.56
CA VAL A 153 6.95 5.61 6.04
C VAL A 153 7.66 6.57 5.10
N LEU A 154 7.09 6.77 3.91
CA LEU A 154 7.58 7.76 2.96
C LEU A 154 6.93 9.11 3.22
N PHE A 155 7.76 10.07 3.60
CA PHE A 155 7.39 11.49 3.69
C PHE A 155 7.85 12.19 2.42
N PRO A 156 6.97 12.88 1.68
CA PRO A 156 7.33 13.52 0.42
C PRO A 156 8.46 14.55 0.51
N GLU A 157 8.71 15.09 1.71
CA GLU A 157 9.73 16.12 1.95
C GLU A 157 11.01 15.60 2.59
N GLU A 158 10.89 14.55 3.40
CA GLU A 158 11.97 14.06 4.25
C GLU A 158 12.52 12.70 3.79
N GLY A 159 11.86 12.07 2.80
CA GLY A 159 12.19 10.72 2.37
C GLY A 159 11.62 9.64 3.30
N ILE A 160 12.27 8.49 3.34
CA ILE A 160 11.78 7.34 4.11
C ILE A 160 12.33 7.41 5.54
N ARG A 161 11.42 7.28 6.51
CA ARG A 161 11.74 7.18 7.94
C ARG A 161 11.11 5.92 8.53
N ALA A 162 11.86 5.22 9.38
CA ALA A 162 11.30 4.16 10.19
C ALA A 162 10.63 4.76 11.41
N LEU A 163 9.35 4.48 11.58
CA LEU A 163 8.56 4.88 12.74
C LEU A 163 8.18 3.64 13.55
N SER A 164 8.30 3.73 14.88
CA SER A 164 7.77 2.73 15.79
C SER A 164 6.25 2.71 15.79
N CYS A 165 5.64 1.66 16.31
CA CYS A 165 4.19 1.60 16.47
C CYS A 165 3.63 2.75 17.32
N GLU A 166 4.39 3.18 18.34
CA GLU A 166 4.02 4.32 19.20
C GLU A 166 4.04 5.63 18.43
N GLU A 167 5.08 5.88 17.62
CA GLU A 167 5.19 7.09 16.77
C GLU A 167 4.11 7.14 15.68
N LEU A 168 3.65 5.99 15.20
CA LEU A 168 2.55 5.91 14.23
C LEU A 168 1.20 6.28 14.84
N ASN A 169 1.06 6.20 16.16
CA ASN A 169 -0.15 6.58 16.92
C ASN A 169 -1.44 5.98 16.32
N LEU A 170 -1.42 4.66 16.08
CA LEU A 170 -2.56 3.95 15.49
C LEU A 170 -3.76 3.95 16.44
N SER A 171 -4.93 4.32 15.93
CA SER A 171 -6.18 4.46 16.70
C SER A 171 -7.28 3.53 16.17
#